data_cbf38e825bc66fbe9f8d55a2df5c3c5e
#
_entry.id   cbf38e825bc66fbe9f8d55a2df5c3c5e
#
_cell.length_a   1.000
_cell.length_b   1.000
_cell.length_c   1.000
_cell.angle_alpha   90.00
_cell.angle_beta   90.00
_cell.angle_gamma   90.00
#
_symmetry.space_group_name_H-M   'P 1'
#
loop_
_entity.id
_entity.type
_entity.pdbx_description
1 polymer ?
#
loop_
_entity_poly.entity_id
_entity_poly.type
_entity_poly.pdbx_seq_one_letter_code
_entity_poly.pdbx_strand_id
1 'polypeptide(L)'
;MYAVELDRSKRLLVISAAQRVTAEQAKLAAQRVRELLHDVVPGFRVLADYRWLDSMDPAAARHIAEIMDAIAEKRAASVTRVIPDPHKDIGLNILSQFHYGPEIEITTFETLADALQSITAK
;
A
#
# COMPACT_ATOMS: atom_id res chain seq x y z
N MET A 1 -13.68 -0.90 -3.17
CA MET A 1 -12.82 -1.82 -3.94
C MET A 1 -11.40 -1.76 -3.43
N TYR A 2 -10.77 -2.90 -3.29
CA TYR A 2 -9.39 -3.02 -2.87
C TYR A 2 -8.73 -4.10 -3.74
N ALA A 3 -7.68 -3.75 -4.47
CA ALA A 3 -7.03 -4.65 -5.43
C ALA A 3 -5.52 -4.66 -5.21
N VAL A 4 -4.89 -5.81 -5.43
CA VAL A 4 -3.45 -5.98 -5.26
C VAL A 4 -2.89 -6.77 -6.44
N GLU A 5 -1.81 -6.26 -7.03
CA GLU A 5 -1.10 -6.91 -8.12
C GLU A 5 0.42 -6.81 -7.91
N LEU A 6 1.15 -7.82 -8.37
CA LEU A 6 2.60 -7.84 -8.31
C LEU A 6 3.17 -7.92 -9.73
N ASP A 7 3.92 -6.89 -10.13
CA ASP A 7 4.70 -6.91 -11.36
C ASP A 7 6.10 -7.44 -11.00
N ARG A 8 6.35 -8.69 -11.33
CA ARG A 8 7.60 -9.36 -10.96
C ARG A 8 8.80 -8.80 -11.72
N SER A 9 8.61 -8.39 -12.97
CA SER A 9 9.70 -7.86 -13.78
C SER A 9 10.19 -6.53 -13.25
N LYS A 10 9.30 -5.69 -12.71
CA LYS A 10 9.63 -4.39 -12.14
C LYS A 10 9.86 -4.45 -10.63
N ARG A 11 9.62 -5.59 -10.02
CA ARG A 11 9.69 -5.77 -8.56
C ARG A 11 8.82 -4.73 -7.85
N LEU A 12 7.57 -4.63 -8.32
CA LEU A 12 6.64 -3.60 -7.86
C LEU A 12 5.32 -4.23 -7.44
N LEU A 13 4.95 -4.06 -6.18
CA LEU A 13 3.64 -4.41 -5.67
C LEU A 13 2.74 -3.20 -5.79
N VAL A 14 1.61 -3.34 -6.49
CA VAL A 14 0.62 -2.27 -6.67
C VAL A 14 -0.62 -2.57 -5.86
N ILE A 15 -0.99 -1.64 -5.00
CA ILE A 15 -2.20 -1.70 -4.19
C ILE A 15 -3.09 -0.55 -4.63
N SER A 16 -4.36 -0.84 -4.92
CA SER A 16 -5.34 0.17 -5.32
C SER A 16 -6.58 0.08 -4.45
N ALA A 17 -7.08 1.21 -4.01
CA ALA A 17 -8.33 1.30 -3.26
C ALA A 17 -9.24 2.34 -3.92
N ALA A 18 -10.51 2.03 -4.05
CA ALA A 18 -11.49 2.93 -4.67
C ALA A 18 -12.83 2.81 -3.96
N GLN A 19 -13.57 3.93 -3.94
CA GLN A 19 -14.89 4.00 -3.34
C GLN A 19 -14.83 3.64 -1.85
N ARG A 20 -15.77 2.83 -1.37
CA ARG A 20 -15.78 2.36 0.01
C ARG A 20 -15.05 1.01 0.10
N VAL A 21 -14.08 0.91 1.00
CA VAL A 21 -13.39 -0.35 1.29
C VAL A 21 -14.05 -1.01 2.50
N THR A 22 -14.57 -2.22 2.30
CA THR A 22 -15.19 -3.00 3.37
C THR A 22 -14.13 -3.85 4.10
N ALA A 23 -14.48 -4.33 5.31
CA ALA A 23 -13.61 -5.24 6.05
C ALA A 23 -13.34 -6.52 5.26
N GLU A 24 -14.34 -7.08 4.58
CA GLU A 24 -14.18 -8.29 3.77
C GLU A 24 -13.22 -8.07 2.61
N GLN A 25 -13.33 -6.94 1.91
CA GLN A 25 -12.41 -6.61 0.82
C GLN A 25 -10.97 -6.48 1.33
N ALA A 26 -10.77 -5.82 2.46
CA ALA A 26 -9.45 -5.66 3.06
C ALA A 26 -8.87 -7.01 3.51
N LYS A 27 -9.70 -7.90 4.05
CA LYS A 27 -9.29 -9.24 4.45
C LYS A 27 -8.79 -10.04 3.26
N LEU A 28 -9.56 -10.05 2.16
CA LEU A 28 -9.18 -10.75 0.93
C LEU A 28 -7.89 -10.16 0.34
N ALA A 29 -7.74 -8.84 0.38
CA ALA A 29 -6.52 -8.18 -0.08
C ALA A 29 -5.31 -8.58 0.77
N ALA A 30 -5.46 -8.69 2.09
CA ALA A 30 -4.40 -9.13 2.98
C ALA A 30 -3.95 -10.56 2.65
N GLN A 31 -4.89 -11.46 2.40
CA GLN A 31 -4.58 -12.82 1.97
C GLN A 31 -3.82 -12.82 0.64
N ARG A 32 -4.27 -12.00 -0.31
CA ARG A 32 -3.63 -11.89 -1.62
C ARG A 32 -2.19 -11.36 -1.51
N VAL A 33 -1.96 -10.37 -0.66
CA VAL A 33 -0.61 -9.84 -0.44
C VAL A 33 0.31 -10.93 0.10
N ARG A 34 -0.14 -11.72 1.07
CA ARG A 34 0.66 -12.81 1.61
C ARG A 34 1.02 -13.84 0.55
N GLU A 35 0.06 -14.21 -0.30
CA GLU A 35 0.30 -15.13 -1.42
C GLU A 35 1.32 -14.57 -2.40
N LEU A 36 1.14 -13.31 -2.82
CA LEU A 36 2.02 -12.68 -3.80
C LEU A 36 3.44 -12.49 -3.27
N LEU A 37 3.59 -12.19 -1.98
CA LEU A 37 4.89 -11.93 -1.38
C LEU A 37 5.57 -13.18 -0.84
N HIS A 38 4.97 -14.36 -1.00
CA HIS A 38 5.50 -15.61 -0.44
C HIS A 38 6.96 -15.85 -0.83
N ASP A 39 7.29 -15.62 -2.09
CA ASP A 39 8.63 -15.87 -2.65
C ASP A 39 9.31 -14.59 -3.18
N VAL A 40 8.86 -13.42 -2.76
CA VAL A 40 9.42 -12.16 -3.24
C VAL A 40 10.83 -11.93 -2.65
N VAL A 41 11.71 -11.36 -3.47
CA VAL A 41 13.05 -10.98 -3.03
C VAL A 41 12.97 -9.62 -2.31
N PRO A 42 13.65 -9.48 -1.13
CA PRO A 42 13.69 -8.19 -0.44
C PRO A 42 14.18 -7.05 -1.34
N GLY A 43 13.74 -5.84 -1.04
CA GLY A 43 14.11 -4.66 -1.82
C GLY A 43 13.11 -4.32 -2.91
N PHE A 44 11.97 -5.00 -3.00
CA PHE A 44 10.88 -4.63 -3.89
C PHE A 44 10.27 -3.30 -3.45
N ARG A 45 9.54 -2.65 -4.36
CA ARG A 45 8.86 -1.39 -4.08
C ARG A 45 7.36 -1.57 -4.07
N VAL A 46 6.68 -0.68 -3.37
CA VAL A 46 5.21 -0.70 -3.26
C VAL A 46 4.66 0.63 -3.78
N LEU A 47 3.64 0.56 -4.62
CA LEU A 47 2.83 1.71 -5.03
C LEU A 47 1.43 1.52 -4.47
N ALA A 48 0.99 2.42 -3.61
CA ALA A 48 -0.35 2.40 -3.01
C ALA A 48 -1.16 3.56 -3.58
N ASP A 49 -2.09 3.24 -4.46
CA ASP A 49 -2.93 4.23 -5.15
C ASP A 49 -4.28 4.37 -4.45
N TYR A 50 -4.45 5.46 -3.73
CA TYR A 50 -5.67 5.78 -2.99
C TYR A 50 -6.43 6.96 -3.61
N ARG A 51 -6.19 7.28 -4.89
CA ARG A 51 -6.83 8.42 -5.57
C ARG A 51 -8.36 8.38 -5.49
N TRP A 52 -8.94 7.21 -5.59
CA TRP A 52 -10.38 7.03 -5.69
C TRP A 52 -11.02 6.51 -4.41
N LEU A 53 -10.25 6.49 -3.32
CA LEU A 53 -10.75 6.06 -2.02
C LEU A 53 -11.67 7.12 -1.44
N ASP A 54 -12.93 6.77 -1.18
CA ASP A 54 -13.91 7.65 -0.53
C ASP A 54 -13.95 7.42 0.99
N SER A 55 -14.02 6.15 1.40
CA SER A 55 -14.14 5.80 2.81
C SER A 55 -13.67 4.38 3.04
N MET A 56 -13.42 4.07 4.30
CA MET A 56 -12.99 2.76 4.73
C MET A 56 -13.77 2.35 5.97
N ASP A 57 -14.31 1.13 5.96
CA ASP A 57 -14.94 0.57 7.15
C ASP A 57 -13.90 0.52 8.28
N PRO A 58 -14.22 1.04 9.49
CA PRO A 58 -13.27 0.94 10.61
C PRO A 58 -12.79 -0.48 10.89
N ALA A 59 -13.62 -1.49 10.66
CA ALA A 59 -13.23 -2.88 10.82
C ALA A 59 -12.21 -3.36 9.79
N ALA A 60 -11.97 -2.60 8.71
CA ALA A 60 -10.93 -2.91 7.73
C ALA A 60 -9.52 -2.59 8.24
N ALA A 61 -9.39 -1.70 9.23
CA ALA A 61 -8.08 -1.20 9.68
C ALA A 61 -7.13 -2.32 10.08
N ARG A 62 -7.61 -3.34 10.78
CA ARG A 62 -6.76 -4.47 11.19
C ARG A 62 -6.20 -5.25 10.01
N HIS A 63 -6.95 -5.36 8.92
CA HIS A 63 -6.50 -6.05 7.70
C HIS A 63 -5.52 -5.21 6.90
N ILE A 64 -5.71 -3.90 6.89
CA ILE A 64 -4.74 -2.97 6.30
C ILE A 64 -3.42 -3.04 7.07
N ALA A 65 -3.48 -3.10 8.40
CA ALA A 65 -2.29 -3.28 9.24
C ALA A 65 -1.58 -4.60 8.92
N GLU A 66 -2.32 -5.69 8.69
CA GLU A 66 -1.73 -6.98 8.28
C GLU A 66 -0.99 -6.86 6.94
N ILE A 67 -1.54 -6.10 5.99
CA ILE A 67 -0.88 -5.83 4.71
C ILE A 67 0.46 -5.12 4.94
N MET A 68 0.45 -4.07 5.75
CA MET A 68 1.66 -3.31 6.08
C MET A 68 2.70 -4.18 6.78
N ASP A 69 2.27 -5.03 7.72
CA ASP A 69 3.16 -5.95 8.41
C ASP A 69 3.79 -6.95 7.44
N ALA A 70 3.01 -7.50 6.52
CA ALA A 70 3.52 -8.44 5.51
C ALA A 70 4.56 -7.78 4.61
N ILE A 71 4.32 -6.54 4.18
CA ILE A 71 5.26 -5.76 3.37
C ILE A 71 6.56 -5.51 4.15
N ALA A 72 6.45 -5.15 5.44
CA ALA A 72 7.61 -4.92 6.29
C ALA A 72 8.41 -6.19 6.54
N GLU A 73 7.74 -7.31 6.82
CA GLU A 73 8.39 -8.61 7.03
C GLU A 73 9.19 -9.06 5.82
N LYS A 74 8.70 -8.78 4.62
CA LYS A 74 9.37 -9.13 3.36
C LYS A 74 10.39 -8.08 2.91
N ARG A 75 10.62 -7.04 3.71
CA ARG A 75 11.66 -6.03 3.52
C ARG A 75 11.54 -5.26 2.22
N ALA A 76 10.39 -4.64 2.01
CA ALA A 76 10.22 -3.67 0.92
C ALA A 76 11.21 -2.52 1.09
N ALA A 77 11.74 -2.00 -0.01
CA ALA A 77 12.64 -0.86 0.02
C ALA A 77 11.89 0.45 0.28
N SER A 78 10.71 0.59 -0.32
CA SER A 78 9.93 1.83 -0.24
C SER A 78 8.45 1.59 -0.45
N VAL A 79 7.65 2.52 0.07
CA VAL A 79 6.22 2.61 -0.20
C VAL A 79 5.94 4.01 -0.74
N THR A 80 5.43 4.08 -1.97
CA THR A 80 5.01 5.33 -2.60
C THR A 80 3.48 5.37 -2.60
N ARG A 81 2.90 6.41 -2.01
CA ARG A 81 1.46 6.55 -1.87
C ARG A 81 0.94 7.69 -2.72
N VAL A 82 -0.25 7.54 -3.28
CA VAL A 82 -0.96 8.60 -3.99
C VAL A 82 -2.22 8.93 -3.21
N ILE A 83 -2.25 10.09 -2.58
CA ILE A 83 -3.35 10.56 -1.74
C ILE A 83 -3.64 12.02 -2.10
N PRO A 84 -4.67 12.29 -2.94
CA PRO A 84 -4.96 13.65 -3.40
C PRO A 84 -5.46 14.58 -2.30
N ASP A 85 -6.14 14.03 -1.30
CA ASP A 85 -6.70 14.80 -0.20
C ASP A 85 -5.98 14.44 1.10
N PRO A 86 -5.12 15.33 1.63
CA PRO A 86 -4.38 15.07 2.86
C PRO A 86 -5.28 14.80 4.07
N HIS A 87 -6.52 15.31 4.08
CA HIS A 87 -7.44 15.08 5.19
C HIS A 87 -7.90 13.63 5.27
N LYS A 88 -7.81 12.87 4.18
CA LYS A 88 -8.16 11.45 4.16
C LYS A 88 -7.00 10.54 4.60
N ASP A 89 -5.82 11.10 4.81
CA ASP A 89 -4.61 10.34 5.09
C ASP A 89 -4.39 10.03 6.57
N ILE A 90 -5.08 10.69 7.48
CA ILE A 90 -4.75 10.65 8.91
C ILE A 90 -4.65 9.23 9.45
N GLY A 91 -5.67 8.40 9.23
CA GLY A 91 -5.68 7.02 9.71
C GLY A 91 -4.63 6.15 9.05
N LEU A 92 -4.46 6.28 7.73
CA LEU A 92 -3.47 5.51 6.98
C LEU A 92 -2.05 5.89 7.37
N ASN A 93 -1.79 7.16 7.63
CA ASN A 93 -0.47 7.61 8.04
C ASN A 93 -0.10 7.06 9.42
N ILE A 94 -1.04 7.05 10.37
CA ILE A 94 -0.82 6.48 11.69
C ILE A 94 -0.50 5.00 11.58
N LEU A 95 -1.29 4.23 10.82
CA LEU A 95 -1.04 2.80 10.60
C LEU A 95 0.34 2.58 9.98
N SER A 96 0.71 3.39 9.00
CA SER A 96 2.01 3.27 8.32
C SER A 96 3.18 3.45 9.28
N GLN A 97 3.10 4.42 10.18
CA GLN A 97 4.16 4.67 11.15
C GLN A 97 4.38 3.48 12.09
N PHE A 98 3.30 2.81 12.51
CA PHE A 98 3.40 1.68 13.43
C PHE A 98 3.81 0.38 12.76
N HIS A 99 3.37 0.16 11.52
CA HIS A 99 3.49 -1.16 10.88
C HIS A 99 4.63 -1.27 9.89
N TYR A 100 4.95 -0.21 9.13
CA TYR A 100 6.08 -0.27 8.21
C TYR A 100 7.44 -0.18 8.90
N GLY A 101 7.52 0.57 9.99
CA GLY A 101 8.79 0.78 10.71
C GLY A 101 9.71 1.80 10.03
N PRO A 102 10.83 2.13 10.66
CA PRO A 102 11.71 3.22 10.20
C PRO A 102 12.59 2.85 9.01
N GLU A 103 12.70 1.58 8.67
CA GLU A 103 13.59 1.11 7.61
C GLU A 103 12.98 1.27 6.21
N ILE A 104 11.67 1.45 6.11
CA ILE A 104 10.98 1.60 4.84
C ILE A 104 10.76 3.08 4.56
N GLU A 105 11.27 3.54 3.40
CA GLU A 105 11.05 4.91 2.95
C GLU A 105 9.61 5.06 2.48
N ILE A 106 8.86 5.99 3.08
CA ILE A 106 7.48 6.28 2.72
C ILE A 106 7.41 7.67 2.12
N THR A 107 6.91 7.78 0.88
CA THR A 107 6.72 9.04 0.19
C THR A 107 5.28 9.16 -0.28
N THR A 108 4.68 10.32 -0.13
CA THR A 108 3.30 10.58 -0.52
C THR A 108 3.25 11.67 -1.58
N PHE A 109 2.49 11.41 -2.64
CA PHE A 109 2.24 12.36 -3.72
C PHE A 109 0.74 12.62 -3.87
N GLU A 110 0.40 13.79 -4.39
CA GLU A 110 -0.99 14.15 -4.64
C GLU A 110 -1.50 13.63 -5.99
N THR A 111 -0.59 13.35 -6.93
CA THR A 111 -0.94 12.86 -8.27
C THR A 111 -0.22 11.56 -8.59
N LEU A 112 -0.87 10.73 -9.41
CA LEU A 112 -0.26 9.50 -9.90
C LEU A 112 0.96 9.80 -10.78
N ALA A 113 0.90 10.85 -11.59
CA ALA A 113 2.00 11.22 -12.48
C ALA A 113 3.29 11.47 -11.70
N ASP A 114 3.22 12.24 -10.60
CA ASP A 114 4.39 12.52 -9.77
C ASP A 114 4.90 11.27 -9.09
N ALA A 115 4.00 10.40 -8.61
CA ALA A 115 4.37 9.13 -7.98
C ALA A 115 5.10 8.22 -8.99
N LEU A 116 4.59 8.09 -10.20
CA LEU A 116 5.20 7.26 -11.24
C LEU A 116 6.57 7.80 -11.64
N GLN A 117 6.71 9.11 -11.75
CA GLN A 117 7.99 9.73 -12.05
C GLN A 117 9.03 9.41 -10.98
N SER A 118 8.65 9.46 -9.71
CA SER A 118 9.53 9.10 -8.59
C SER A 118 9.98 7.65 -8.67
N ILE A 119 9.09 6.73 -9.03
CA ILE A 119 9.39 5.31 -9.14
C ILE A 119 10.30 5.04 -10.33
N THR A 120 10.03 5.66 -11.48
CA THR A 120 10.78 5.40 -12.71
C THR A 120 12.13 6.12 -12.76
N ALA A 121 12.32 7.18 -11.98
CA ALA A 121 13.59 7.92 -11.91
C ALA A 121 14.68 7.16 -11.15
N LYS A 122 14.32 6.08 -10.52
CA LYS A 122 15.25 5.22 -9.76
C LYS A 122 15.61 3.96 -10.57
#